data_0cc944de9c9633ac9ecda66cc415199e
#
_entry.id   0cc944de9c9633ac9ecda66cc415199e
#
_cell.length_a   1.000
_cell.length_b   1.000
_cell.length_c   1.000
_cell.angle_alpha   90.00
_cell.angle_beta   90.00
_cell.angle_gamma   90.00
#
_symmetry.space_group_name_H-M   'P 1'
#
loop_
_entity.id
_entity.type
_entity.pdbx_description
1 polymer ?
#
loop_
_entity_poly.entity_id
_entity_poly.type
_entity_poly.pdbx_seq_one_letter_code
_entity_poly.pdbx_strand_id
1 'polypeptide(L)'
;MSKFKEIEFYKSRESPYSLLPLRFTQLDQDHYVVTNLSGEYLRLRRATLLDFLHHKLSADDPNYIELRARHFLIDNSSSIAAELLAIKLRTRYSRLGEFTGLHLFVVTLRCEHSCPYCQVSRQSEDKLRYDMSPEIALGALDLTFRSPSQNIKIEFQGGEPLLNFDLIRYIVLEAKKRNQ
;
A
#
# COMPACT_ATOMS: atom_id res chain seq x y z
N MET A 1 7.37 -30.81 -11.44
CA MET A 1 7.59 -29.63 -12.31
C MET A 1 7.94 -28.43 -11.43
N SER A 2 9.05 -27.73 -11.73
CA SER A 2 9.41 -26.51 -11.02
C SER A 2 8.34 -25.45 -11.21
N LYS A 3 7.90 -24.80 -10.11
CA LYS A 3 6.94 -23.68 -10.14
C LYS A 3 7.56 -22.38 -10.65
N PHE A 4 8.89 -22.31 -10.72
CA PHE A 4 9.64 -21.15 -11.14
C PHE A 4 10.31 -21.44 -12.49
N LYS A 5 10.33 -20.42 -13.34
CA LYS A 5 11.05 -20.44 -14.62
C LYS A 5 12.52 -20.21 -14.36
N GLU A 6 13.38 -20.77 -15.24
CA GLU A 6 14.82 -20.48 -15.25
C GLU A 6 15.05 -18.98 -15.49
N ILE A 7 16.17 -18.45 -14.99
CA ILE A 7 16.48 -17.02 -15.06
C ILE A 7 16.58 -16.52 -16.53
N GLU A 8 16.97 -17.41 -17.43
CA GLU A 8 17.02 -17.16 -18.87
C GLU A 8 15.64 -16.84 -19.47
N PHE A 9 14.56 -17.36 -18.90
CA PHE A 9 13.19 -17.03 -19.32
C PHE A 9 12.86 -15.55 -19.08
N TYR A 10 13.49 -14.94 -18.08
CA TYR A 10 13.28 -13.53 -17.70
C TYR A 10 14.30 -12.58 -18.31
N LYS A 11 15.37 -13.11 -18.95
CA LYS A 11 16.28 -12.29 -19.72
C LYS A 11 15.53 -11.72 -20.91
N SER A 12 15.67 -10.41 -21.14
CA SER A 12 15.00 -9.72 -22.23
C SER A 12 15.37 -10.38 -23.57
N ARG A 13 14.39 -10.87 -24.29
CA ARG A 13 14.50 -11.02 -25.74
C ARG A 13 14.74 -9.62 -26.32
N GLU A 14 15.50 -9.51 -27.40
CA GLU A 14 15.57 -8.27 -28.18
C GLU A 14 14.14 -7.85 -28.55
N SER A 15 13.60 -6.93 -27.80
CA SER A 15 12.23 -6.47 -27.91
C SER A 15 12.27 -4.99 -28.23
N PRO A 16 11.40 -4.47 -29.12
CA PRO A 16 11.38 -3.06 -29.45
C PRO A 16 11.07 -2.16 -28.25
N TYR A 17 10.53 -2.72 -27.19
CA TYR A 17 10.24 -2.01 -25.91
C TYR A 17 10.20 -2.97 -24.73
N SER A 18 10.34 -2.44 -23.54
CA SER A 18 10.16 -3.16 -22.28
C SER A 18 8.85 -2.74 -21.60
N LEU A 19 8.15 -3.72 -21.02
CA LEU A 19 6.94 -3.45 -20.23
C LEU A 19 7.33 -2.86 -18.87
N LEU A 20 6.64 -1.81 -18.46
CA LEU A 20 6.71 -1.31 -17.10
C LEU A 20 5.63 -1.98 -16.23
N PRO A 21 5.79 -1.99 -14.89
CA PRO A 21 4.82 -2.64 -14.01
C PRO A 21 3.39 -2.14 -14.24
N LEU A 22 2.50 -3.06 -14.57
CA LEU A 22 1.10 -2.77 -14.83
C LEU A 22 0.17 -3.83 -14.23
N ARG A 23 -1.09 -3.45 -14.12
CA ARG A 23 -2.21 -4.34 -13.83
C ARG A 23 -3.27 -4.15 -14.89
N PHE A 24 -4.08 -5.17 -15.13
CA PHE A 24 -5.21 -5.04 -16.03
C PHE A 24 -6.41 -5.81 -15.50
N THR A 25 -7.60 -5.32 -15.81
CA THR A 25 -8.88 -5.93 -15.45
C THR A 25 -9.80 -5.87 -16.66
N GLN A 26 -10.55 -6.93 -16.90
CA GLN A 26 -11.55 -6.96 -17.95
C GLN A 26 -12.68 -5.98 -17.59
N LEU A 27 -13.03 -5.12 -18.54
CA LEU A 27 -14.10 -4.14 -18.41
C LEU A 27 -15.41 -4.68 -19.02
N ASP A 28 -15.30 -5.25 -20.21
CA ASP A 28 -16.39 -5.88 -20.96
C ASP A 28 -15.84 -7.03 -21.83
N GLN A 29 -16.65 -7.58 -22.77
CA GLN A 29 -16.22 -8.69 -23.61
C GLN A 29 -14.99 -8.39 -24.47
N ASP A 30 -14.82 -7.13 -24.90
CA ASP A 30 -13.79 -6.72 -25.85
C ASP A 30 -12.74 -5.79 -25.28
N HIS A 31 -12.95 -5.25 -24.09
CA HIS A 31 -12.08 -4.23 -23.52
C HIS A 31 -11.52 -4.59 -22.15
N TYR A 32 -10.32 -4.07 -21.91
CA TYR A 32 -9.59 -4.13 -20.66
C TYR A 32 -9.19 -2.72 -20.22
N VAL A 33 -9.18 -2.49 -18.93
CA VAL A 33 -8.53 -1.34 -18.32
C VAL A 33 -7.16 -1.77 -17.84
N VAL A 34 -6.12 -1.07 -18.29
CA VAL A 34 -4.76 -1.21 -17.78
C VAL A 34 -4.45 -0.05 -16.84
N THR A 35 -3.75 -0.32 -15.75
CA THR A 35 -3.34 0.68 -14.75
C THR A 35 -1.90 0.47 -14.36
N ASN A 36 -1.22 1.51 -13.90
CA ASN A 36 0.15 1.42 -13.41
C ASN A 36 0.36 2.09 -12.05
N LEU A 37 1.57 1.97 -11.51
CA LEU A 37 1.91 2.51 -10.20
C LEU A 37 1.94 4.05 -10.16
N SER A 38 2.09 4.72 -11.31
CA SER A 38 2.04 6.18 -11.38
C SER A 38 0.62 6.76 -11.35
N GLY A 39 -0.40 5.89 -11.43
CA GLY A 39 -1.81 6.26 -11.39
C GLY A 39 -2.42 6.53 -12.75
N GLU A 40 -1.68 6.22 -13.82
CA GLU A 40 -2.21 6.29 -15.17
C GLU A 40 -3.10 5.08 -15.48
N TYR A 41 -4.05 5.26 -16.38
CA TYR A 41 -4.89 4.19 -16.88
C TYR A 41 -5.23 4.38 -18.35
N LEU A 42 -5.51 3.26 -19.03
CA LEU A 42 -5.99 3.24 -20.42
C LEU A 42 -7.02 2.14 -20.59
N ARG A 43 -7.98 2.36 -21.47
CA ARG A 43 -8.88 1.33 -21.98
C ARG A 43 -8.33 0.83 -23.30
N LEU A 44 -8.03 -0.47 -23.37
CA LEU A 44 -7.51 -1.13 -24.57
C LEU A 44 -8.49 -2.22 -25.04
N ARG A 45 -8.55 -2.44 -26.34
CA ARG A 45 -9.19 -3.65 -26.88
C ARG A 45 -8.35 -4.87 -26.53
N ARG A 46 -9.00 -6.00 -26.35
CA ARG A 46 -8.33 -7.27 -26.02
C ARG A 46 -7.18 -7.60 -26.98
N ALA A 47 -7.41 -7.45 -28.29
CA ALA A 47 -6.36 -7.68 -29.30
C ALA A 47 -5.15 -6.77 -29.07
N THR A 48 -5.37 -5.47 -28.91
CA THR A 48 -4.30 -4.47 -28.65
C THR A 48 -3.55 -4.79 -27.35
N LEU A 49 -4.24 -5.18 -26.28
CA LEU A 49 -3.60 -5.57 -25.03
C LEU A 49 -2.69 -6.79 -25.25
N LEU A 50 -3.15 -7.81 -25.97
CA LEU A 50 -2.35 -9.00 -26.25
C LEU A 50 -1.14 -8.68 -27.10
N ASP A 51 -1.28 -7.85 -28.15
CA ASP A 51 -0.17 -7.40 -28.99
C ASP A 51 0.85 -6.58 -28.16
N PHE A 52 0.39 -5.74 -27.26
CA PHE A 52 1.21 -5.01 -26.32
C PHE A 52 2.01 -5.94 -25.39
N LEU A 53 1.33 -6.89 -24.72
CA LEU A 53 1.98 -7.84 -23.81
C LEU A 53 2.97 -8.79 -24.51
N HIS A 54 2.74 -9.07 -25.78
CA HIS A 54 3.61 -9.93 -26.59
C HIS A 54 4.68 -9.16 -27.38
N HIS A 55 4.83 -7.84 -27.14
CA HIS A 55 5.81 -6.96 -27.81
C HIS A 55 5.60 -6.89 -29.34
N LYS A 56 4.36 -6.93 -29.81
CA LYS A 56 3.98 -6.91 -31.23
C LYS A 56 3.47 -5.56 -31.73
N LEU A 57 3.29 -4.57 -30.83
CA LEU A 57 2.86 -3.25 -31.25
C LEU A 57 3.98 -2.54 -32.03
N SER A 58 3.62 -1.98 -33.18
CA SER A 58 4.50 -1.09 -33.94
C SER A 58 4.64 0.27 -33.26
N ALA A 59 5.81 0.89 -33.40
CA ALA A 59 6.07 2.22 -32.87
C ALA A 59 5.15 3.31 -33.49
N ASP A 60 4.62 3.06 -34.69
CA ASP A 60 3.69 3.96 -35.38
C ASP A 60 2.22 3.76 -34.95
N ASP A 61 1.94 2.74 -34.13
CA ASP A 61 0.57 2.50 -33.62
C ASP A 61 0.18 3.60 -32.63
N PRO A 62 -0.97 4.25 -32.80
CA PRO A 62 -1.44 5.26 -31.84
C PRO A 62 -1.49 4.76 -30.39
N ASN A 63 -1.84 3.49 -30.19
CA ASN A 63 -1.83 2.88 -28.83
C ASN A 63 -0.41 2.75 -28.27
N TYR A 64 0.60 2.51 -29.11
CA TYR A 64 2.00 2.47 -28.68
C TYR A 64 2.43 3.84 -28.13
N ILE A 65 2.12 4.91 -28.87
CA ILE A 65 2.46 6.28 -28.48
C ILE A 65 1.80 6.62 -27.14
N GLU A 66 0.52 6.26 -26.97
CA GLU A 66 -0.22 6.54 -25.74
C GLU A 66 0.27 5.71 -24.56
N LEU A 67 0.55 4.42 -24.76
CA LEU A 67 1.13 3.54 -23.74
C LEU A 67 2.51 4.03 -23.27
N ARG A 68 3.35 4.53 -24.18
CA ARG A 68 4.63 5.14 -23.85
C ARG A 68 4.46 6.43 -23.06
N ALA A 69 3.60 7.34 -23.52
CA ALA A 69 3.36 8.63 -22.87
C ALA A 69 2.82 8.48 -21.44
N ARG A 70 2.07 7.41 -21.17
CA ARG A 70 1.51 7.09 -19.85
C ARG A 70 2.35 6.12 -19.02
N HIS A 71 3.60 5.84 -19.44
CA HIS A 71 4.53 4.99 -18.70
C HIS A 71 4.05 3.53 -18.50
N PHE A 72 3.47 2.93 -19.52
CA PHE A 72 3.19 1.49 -19.58
C PHE A 72 4.31 0.71 -20.26
N LEU A 73 5.07 1.38 -21.12
CA LEU A 73 6.26 0.85 -21.76
C LEU A 73 7.40 1.86 -21.77
N ILE A 74 8.62 1.36 -21.97
CA ILE A 74 9.82 2.14 -22.22
C ILE A 74 10.55 1.55 -23.42
N ASP A 75 11.05 2.38 -24.30
CA ASP A 75 11.87 2.02 -25.45
C ASP A 75 13.20 2.77 -25.45
N ASN A 76 14.07 2.45 -26.40
CA ASN A 76 15.40 3.05 -26.48
C ASN A 76 15.38 4.45 -27.12
N SER A 77 14.22 5.01 -27.45
CA SER A 77 14.12 6.33 -28.11
C SER A 77 14.45 7.48 -27.16
N SER A 78 14.35 7.28 -25.84
CA SER A 78 14.62 8.33 -24.86
C SER A 78 14.94 7.76 -23.47
N SER A 79 16.03 8.23 -22.86
CA SER A 79 16.37 7.97 -21.45
C SER A 79 15.48 8.77 -20.48
N ILE A 80 14.87 9.84 -20.95
CA ILE A 80 14.05 10.77 -20.12
C ILE A 80 12.78 10.09 -19.58
N ALA A 81 12.25 9.09 -20.29
CA ALA A 81 11.02 8.41 -19.86
C ALA A 81 11.12 7.76 -18.47
N ALA A 82 12.26 7.16 -18.15
CA ALA A 82 12.52 6.57 -16.83
C ALA A 82 12.64 7.64 -15.73
N GLU A 83 13.28 8.76 -16.03
CA GLU A 83 13.42 9.88 -15.09
C GLU A 83 12.07 10.53 -14.78
N LEU A 84 11.23 10.74 -15.80
CA LEU A 84 9.88 11.27 -15.62
C LEU A 84 9.01 10.33 -14.77
N LEU A 85 9.10 9.02 -15.02
CA LEU A 85 8.42 8.03 -14.18
C LEU A 85 8.91 8.09 -12.73
N ALA A 86 10.23 8.18 -12.53
CA ALA A 86 10.80 8.29 -11.19
C ALA A 86 10.31 9.55 -10.45
N ILE A 87 10.21 10.69 -11.14
CA ILE A 87 9.67 11.93 -10.58
C ILE A 87 8.19 11.75 -10.21
N LYS A 88 7.37 11.19 -11.09
CA LYS A 88 5.95 10.90 -10.80
C LYS A 88 5.79 9.99 -9.58
N LEU A 89 6.58 8.92 -9.47
CA LEU A 89 6.54 8.01 -8.33
C LEU A 89 7.01 8.69 -7.04
N ARG A 90 8.09 9.47 -7.07
CA ARG A 90 8.56 10.25 -5.90
C ARG A 90 7.49 11.22 -5.41
N THR A 91 6.82 11.94 -6.33
CA THR A 91 5.74 12.87 -5.96
C THR A 91 4.55 12.12 -5.36
N ARG A 92 4.13 11.01 -6.01
CA ARG A 92 3.00 10.21 -5.53
C ARG A 92 3.23 9.61 -4.14
N TYR A 93 4.43 9.16 -3.88
CA TYR A 93 4.81 8.48 -2.64
C TYR A 93 5.63 9.35 -1.68
N SER A 94 5.68 10.67 -1.91
CA SER A 94 6.47 11.61 -1.08
C SER A 94 6.17 11.49 0.41
N ARG A 95 4.90 11.27 0.77
CA ARG A 95 4.45 11.12 2.17
C ARG A 95 4.91 9.83 2.85
N LEU A 96 5.36 8.82 2.11
CA LEU A 96 5.88 7.59 2.74
C LEU A 96 7.14 7.85 3.56
N GLY A 97 7.94 8.86 3.18
CA GLY A 97 9.11 9.28 3.93
C GLY A 97 8.79 9.96 5.27
N GLU A 98 7.57 10.49 5.39
CA GLU A 98 7.10 11.12 6.64
C GLU A 98 6.66 10.09 7.69
N PHE A 99 6.56 8.81 7.28
CA PHE A 99 6.06 7.72 8.10
C PHE A 99 4.61 7.94 8.59
N THR A 100 4.11 7.05 9.46
CA THR A 100 2.74 7.21 9.98
C THR A 100 2.70 8.18 11.14
N GLY A 101 1.73 9.09 11.10
CA GLY A 101 1.39 9.94 12.24
C GLY A 101 0.25 9.39 13.10
N LEU A 102 -0.46 8.33 12.62
CA LEU A 102 -1.55 7.70 13.37
C LEU A 102 -1.10 6.35 13.95
N HIS A 103 -1.21 6.21 15.25
CA HIS A 103 -0.88 5.00 16.00
C HIS A 103 -2.11 4.50 16.76
N LEU A 104 -2.52 3.27 16.47
CA LEU A 104 -3.68 2.62 17.08
C LEU A 104 -3.22 1.74 18.24
N PHE A 105 -3.76 2.01 19.43
CA PHE A 105 -3.51 1.24 20.64
C PHE A 105 -4.72 0.38 20.95
N VAL A 106 -4.63 -0.91 20.74
CA VAL A 106 -5.67 -1.87 21.11
C VAL A 106 -5.48 -2.22 22.59
N VAL A 107 -6.07 -1.40 23.46
CA VAL A 107 -5.84 -1.48 24.92
C VAL A 107 -6.57 -2.64 25.59
N THR A 108 -7.61 -3.18 24.95
CA THR A 108 -8.33 -4.37 25.40
C THR A 108 -9.10 -5.00 24.25
N LEU A 109 -9.30 -6.32 24.29
CA LEU A 109 -10.25 -7.02 23.41
C LEU A 109 -11.58 -7.30 24.10
N ARG A 110 -11.71 -6.95 25.38
CA ARG A 110 -12.98 -7.10 26.12
C ARG A 110 -14.05 -6.20 25.54
N CYS A 111 -15.26 -6.69 25.44
CA CYS A 111 -16.41 -5.93 24.96
C CYS A 111 -17.71 -6.57 25.42
N GLU A 112 -18.60 -5.78 25.97
CA GLU A 112 -19.95 -6.18 26.36
C GLU A 112 -20.96 -6.13 25.20
N HIS A 113 -20.55 -5.58 24.03
CA HIS A 113 -21.40 -5.49 22.85
C HIS A 113 -21.22 -6.70 21.90
N SER A 114 -22.23 -6.94 21.07
CA SER A 114 -22.27 -8.03 20.06
C SER A 114 -22.61 -7.48 18.67
N CYS A 115 -21.90 -6.43 18.24
CA CYS A 115 -22.16 -5.79 16.96
C CYS A 115 -21.90 -6.75 15.78
N PRO A 116 -22.88 -6.99 14.88
CA PRO A 116 -22.73 -7.94 13.78
C PRO A 116 -21.71 -7.51 12.72
N TYR A 117 -21.34 -6.23 12.71
CA TYR A 117 -20.34 -5.62 11.81
C TYR A 117 -18.98 -5.42 12.48
N CYS A 118 -18.74 -6.03 13.64
CA CYS A 118 -17.50 -5.84 14.40
C CYS A 118 -16.29 -6.31 13.61
N GLN A 119 -15.35 -5.40 13.37
CA GLN A 119 -14.07 -5.69 12.71
C GLN A 119 -12.99 -6.19 13.69
N VAL A 120 -13.21 -5.97 14.99
CA VAL A 120 -12.30 -6.39 16.05
C VAL A 120 -12.74 -7.75 16.59
N SER A 121 -11.79 -8.64 16.83
CA SER A 121 -12.04 -9.95 17.43
C SER A 121 -12.35 -9.80 18.93
N ARG A 122 -13.54 -9.26 19.25
CA ARG A 122 -13.97 -9.07 20.63
C ARG A 122 -13.90 -10.37 21.43
N GLN A 123 -13.59 -10.24 22.70
CA GLN A 123 -13.42 -11.37 23.62
C GLN A 123 -14.31 -11.18 24.88
N SER A 124 -14.26 -12.18 25.77
CA SER A 124 -14.92 -12.14 27.06
C SER A 124 -14.34 -11.05 27.98
N GLU A 125 -14.96 -10.85 29.14
CA GLU A 125 -14.57 -9.80 30.10
C GLU A 125 -13.34 -10.13 30.94
N ASP A 126 -12.59 -11.20 30.64
CA ASP A 126 -11.39 -11.61 31.37
C ASP A 126 -10.25 -10.59 31.17
N LYS A 127 -10.04 -9.75 32.19
CA LYS A 127 -8.99 -8.72 32.20
C LYS A 127 -7.58 -9.26 32.05
N LEU A 128 -7.28 -10.39 32.73
CA LEU A 128 -5.93 -10.93 32.77
C LEU A 128 -5.49 -11.45 31.41
N ARG A 129 -6.46 -11.86 30.60
CA ARG A 129 -6.20 -12.47 29.29
C ARG A 129 -6.26 -11.47 28.14
N TYR A 130 -7.10 -10.43 28.24
CA TYR A 130 -7.46 -9.61 27.11
C TYR A 130 -7.15 -8.12 27.25
N ASP A 131 -6.61 -7.68 28.38
CA ASP A 131 -6.13 -6.32 28.56
C ASP A 131 -4.64 -6.22 28.22
N MET A 132 -4.26 -5.12 27.57
CA MET A 132 -2.87 -4.75 27.41
C MET A 132 -2.24 -4.41 28.75
N SER A 133 -1.03 -4.91 29.00
CA SER A 133 -0.30 -4.55 30.22
C SER A 133 0.37 -3.17 30.09
N PRO A 134 0.68 -2.51 31.24
CA PRO A 134 1.43 -1.25 31.24
C PRO A 134 2.80 -1.36 30.55
N GLU A 135 3.49 -2.49 30.69
CA GLU A 135 4.82 -2.72 30.07
C GLU A 135 4.69 -2.74 28.52
N ILE A 136 3.67 -3.42 28.01
CA ILE A 136 3.39 -3.44 26.55
C ILE A 136 3.03 -2.03 26.07
N ALA A 137 2.22 -1.29 26.83
CA ALA A 137 1.84 0.06 26.50
C ALA A 137 3.06 1.01 26.43
N LEU A 138 4.00 0.89 27.37
CA LEU A 138 5.26 1.66 27.34
C LEU A 138 6.10 1.33 26.11
N GLY A 139 6.24 0.04 25.78
CA GLY A 139 6.95 -0.38 24.57
C GLY A 139 6.29 0.15 23.28
N ALA A 140 4.96 0.16 23.23
CA ALA A 140 4.22 0.75 22.12
C ALA A 140 4.43 2.27 22.02
N LEU A 141 4.46 2.98 23.16
CA LEU A 141 4.80 4.40 23.20
C LEU A 141 6.23 4.67 22.72
N ASP A 142 7.21 3.84 23.10
CA ASP A 142 8.58 3.96 22.62
C ASP A 142 8.66 3.86 21.09
N LEU A 143 7.92 2.95 20.48
CA LEU A 143 7.83 2.82 19.03
C LEU A 143 7.13 4.02 18.40
N THR A 144 6.05 4.51 19.02
CA THR A 144 5.28 5.69 18.57
C THR A 144 6.19 6.92 18.49
N PHE A 145 6.97 7.19 19.53
CA PHE A 145 7.85 8.36 19.59
C PHE A 145 9.14 8.24 18.76
N ARG A 146 9.40 7.06 18.17
CA ARG A 146 10.44 6.90 17.12
C ARG A 146 9.95 7.29 15.72
N SER A 147 8.67 7.56 15.55
CA SER A 147 8.13 8.04 14.26
C SER A 147 8.81 9.36 13.88
N PRO A 148 9.28 9.53 12.63
CA PRO A 148 9.80 10.79 12.14
C PRO A 148 8.72 11.85 11.92
N SER A 149 7.43 11.48 12.04
CA SER A 149 6.31 12.42 11.90
C SER A 149 6.32 13.45 13.01
N GLN A 150 6.22 14.73 12.64
CA GLN A 150 6.12 15.84 13.61
C GLN A 150 4.74 15.89 14.29
N ASN A 151 3.72 15.26 13.69
CA ASN A 151 2.35 15.26 14.20
C ASN A 151 1.93 13.81 14.45
N ILE A 152 1.97 13.43 15.73
CA ILE A 152 1.56 12.08 16.18
C ILE A 152 0.15 12.15 16.74
N LYS A 153 -0.71 11.24 16.29
CA LYS A 153 -2.04 10.99 16.82
C LYS A 153 -2.08 9.58 17.39
N ILE A 154 -2.50 9.46 18.64
CA ILE A 154 -2.78 8.18 19.28
C ILE A 154 -4.29 8.00 19.33
N GLU A 155 -4.76 6.85 18.86
CA GLU A 155 -6.16 6.45 18.90
C GLU A 155 -6.27 5.15 19.68
N PHE A 156 -7.20 5.12 20.64
CA PHE A 156 -7.47 3.94 21.45
C PHE A 156 -8.58 3.13 20.81
N GLN A 157 -8.27 1.88 20.55
CA GLN A 157 -9.19 0.92 19.97
C GLN A 157 -9.22 -0.38 20.79
N GLY A 158 -10.04 -1.31 20.35
CA GLY A 158 -10.17 -2.63 20.94
C GLY A 158 -11.58 -3.16 20.82
N GLY A 159 -12.02 -3.96 21.77
CA GLY A 159 -13.41 -4.28 21.99
C GLY A 159 -14.16 -3.00 22.39
N GLU A 160 -14.27 -2.74 23.71
CA GLU A 160 -14.69 -1.45 24.26
C GLU A 160 -13.48 -0.86 25.04
N PRO A 161 -12.73 0.10 24.44
CA PRO A 161 -11.51 0.63 25.04
C PRO A 161 -11.71 1.20 26.46
N LEU A 162 -12.88 1.76 26.74
CA LEU A 162 -13.18 2.35 28.05
C LEU A 162 -13.24 1.32 29.19
N LEU A 163 -13.36 0.02 28.89
CA LEU A 163 -13.22 -1.04 29.89
C LEU A 163 -11.80 -1.13 30.47
N ASN A 164 -10.80 -0.51 29.81
CA ASN A 164 -9.44 -0.37 30.32
C ASN A 164 -9.02 1.10 30.46
N PHE A 165 -9.91 1.93 31.03
CA PHE A 165 -9.72 3.37 31.14
C PHE A 165 -8.47 3.76 31.93
N ASP A 166 -8.12 3.02 32.97
CA ASP A 166 -6.92 3.31 33.77
C ASP A 166 -5.64 3.23 32.91
N LEU A 167 -5.57 2.25 32.03
CA LEU A 167 -4.44 2.13 31.08
C LEU A 167 -4.45 3.27 30.05
N ILE A 168 -5.60 3.65 29.52
CA ILE A 168 -5.74 4.81 28.62
C ILE A 168 -5.18 6.07 29.30
N ARG A 169 -5.63 6.34 30.54
CA ARG A 169 -5.14 7.47 31.33
C ARG A 169 -3.63 7.41 31.54
N TYR A 170 -3.12 6.24 31.87
CA TYR A 170 -1.67 6.03 32.04
C TYR A 170 -0.89 6.35 30.75
N ILE A 171 -1.33 5.81 29.59
CA ILE A 171 -0.71 6.06 28.29
C ILE A 171 -0.70 7.56 27.96
N VAL A 172 -1.82 8.26 28.18
CA VAL A 172 -1.93 9.70 27.91
C VAL A 172 -0.95 10.51 28.77
N LEU A 173 -0.82 10.18 30.06
CA LEU A 173 0.10 10.86 30.97
C LEU A 173 1.58 10.58 30.57
N GLU A 174 1.91 9.35 30.23
CA GLU A 174 3.28 9.00 29.77
C GLU A 174 3.61 9.63 28.41
N ALA A 175 2.65 9.66 27.47
CA ALA A 175 2.85 10.37 26.21
C ALA A 175 3.09 11.86 26.42
N LYS A 176 2.33 12.50 27.34
CA LYS A 176 2.53 13.91 27.67
C LYS A 176 3.92 14.19 28.27
N LYS A 177 4.43 13.32 29.14
CA LYS A 177 5.78 13.46 29.70
C LYS A 177 6.87 13.36 28.63
N ARG A 178 6.70 12.48 27.65
CA ARG A 178 7.67 12.28 26.56
C ARG A 178 7.66 13.40 25.52
N ASN A 179 6.59 14.16 25.45
CA ASN A 179 6.42 15.27 24.51
C ASN A 179 6.91 16.63 25.09
N GLN A 180 7.50 16.63 26.27
CA GLN A 180 8.14 17.81 26.89
C GLN A 180 9.60 17.90 26.49
#